data_d90201ebef15b976b5cebed2dd5d4b78
#
_entry.id   d90201ebef15b976b5cebed2dd5d4b78
#
_cell.length_a   1.000
_cell.length_b   1.000
_cell.length_c   1.000
_cell.angle_alpha   90.00
_cell.angle_beta   90.00
_cell.angle_gamma   90.00
#
_symmetry.space_group_name_H-M   'P 1'
#
loop_
_entity.id
_entity.type
_entity.pdbx_description
1 polymer ?
#
loop_
_entity_poly.entity_id
_entity_poly.type
_entity_poly.pdbx_seq_one_letter_code
_entity_poly.pdbx_strand_id
1 'polypeptide(L)'
;MLAKSKVGGVILFSENLSSPEQIIRLTHDLQVALMPAHKKVPGLAQQGVKQREPQTFKQPLYIPLYIGIDQEGGRVSRLPQSYFMGFAGNMAIGATAKAHKNKYSIATSLAMAKHLNLLGINVNFAPVIDVNNNPNNPIINVRAYGQFPNLVSDLGGASILTMQEQNISVAAKHFPGHGDTFMDSHVGLPRVNHSREMINSIDLLPFRKVIGNPNTRPDMIMTAHIQYPALDSTRFVGDKAATENADNAQATAELPVLPATLSRKILTGILRQELAYSGLIITDALNMKSITQYLTPIEAVIQSFSAGADITLMPYHISSPQDAIGFLDWLNELTIFIAQDNELKALVDASYRRILTHKAKRNIAKRSLLPLADKLALLEDTSYKTSDYNLALSLSQASFTQIKGLTTPLVAQQRLLVFMPDKLRCQAFKQYWQEQVDTSDVNCLSILSEAIPLNSELLANIDAVIVGDAFPALGFHESVDYEGIQASGRIDNELQLCAINALVAQAKFQDIPRILVKLRSPYISVNEAQSYSAIFASYDYQVAQVSSTPNNNEYLFSPAFSSLVKVITGKQTPLGTLPVTLSAEAIKALPAPKTKSEPAPQEE
;
A
#
# COMPACT_ATOMS: atom_id res chain seq x y z
N MET A 1 -2.34 30.13 -4.55
CA MET A 1 -1.87 29.21 -5.61
C MET A 1 -3.04 28.45 -6.24
N LEU A 2 -3.82 27.63 -5.53
CA LEU A 2 -4.87 26.74 -6.07
C LEU A 2 -5.90 27.50 -6.95
N ALA A 3 -6.39 28.66 -6.51
CA ALA A 3 -7.35 29.45 -7.28
C ALA A 3 -6.78 29.97 -8.62
N LYS A 4 -5.47 30.16 -8.73
CA LYS A 4 -4.79 30.61 -9.95
C LYS A 4 -4.43 29.42 -10.86
N SER A 5 -3.87 28.34 -10.30
CA SER A 5 -3.41 27.18 -11.06
C SER A 5 -4.56 26.32 -11.60
N LYS A 6 -5.73 26.34 -10.93
CA LYS A 6 -6.91 25.52 -11.28
C LYS A 6 -6.59 24.03 -11.45
N VAL A 7 -5.67 23.50 -10.65
CA VAL A 7 -5.36 22.06 -10.65
C VAL A 7 -6.60 21.22 -10.41
N GLY A 8 -6.65 20.04 -10.98
CA GLY A 8 -7.80 19.13 -10.91
C GLY A 8 -7.93 18.39 -9.57
N GLY A 9 -6.84 18.26 -8.81
CA GLY A 9 -6.79 17.57 -7.53
C GLY A 9 -5.50 17.82 -6.77
N VAL A 10 -5.44 17.27 -5.55
CA VAL A 10 -4.28 17.21 -4.67
C VAL A 10 -4.14 15.81 -4.09
N ILE A 11 -2.92 15.42 -3.73
CA ILE A 11 -2.63 14.20 -2.97
C ILE A 11 -2.15 14.58 -1.57
N LEU A 12 -2.58 13.82 -0.56
CA LEU A 12 -2.19 13.98 0.83
C LEU A 12 -1.27 12.85 1.26
N PHE A 13 -0.20 13.21 1.96
CA PHE A 13 0.77 12.30 2.56
C PHE A 13 0.67 12.37 4.09
N SER A 14 1.34 11.45 4.79
CA SER A 14 1.29 11.37 6.27
C SER A 14 1.66 12.68 6.95
N GLU A 15 2.61 13.44 6.39
CA GLU A 15 3.06 14.74 6.90
C GLU A 15 1.96 15.82 6.88
N ASN A 16 0.94 15.63 6.07
CA ASN A 16 -0.21 16.53 5.98
C ASN A 16 -1.32 16.20 6.99
N LEU A 17 -1.20 15.06 7.71
CA LEU A 17 -2.30 14.44 8.45
C LEU A 17 -1.91 14.28 9.93
N SER A 18 -2.50 15.09 10.82
CA SER A 18 -2.17 15.05 12.26
C SER A 18 -3.33 14.61 13.15
N SER A 19 -4.53 15.10 12.90
CA SER A 19 -5.73 14.73 13.66
C SER A 19 -6.97 14.76 12.78
N PRO A 20 -8.06 14.06 13.13
CA PRO A 20 -9.31 14.08 12.35
C PRO A 20 -9.85 15.48 12.12
N GLU A 21 -9.84 16.32 13.15
CA GLU A 21 -10.30 17.71 13.04
C GLU A 21 -9.42 18.52 12.08
N GLN A 22 -8.10 18.41 12.20
CA GLN A 22 -7.15 19.11 11.32
C GLN A 22 -7.37 18.67 9.86
N ILE A 23 -7.54 17.38 9.60
CA ILE A 23 -7.73 16.85 8.24
C ILE A 23 -9.04 17.35 7.64
N ILE A 24 -10.14 17.35 8.40
CA ILE A 24 -11.43 17.89 7.95
C ILE A 24 -11.31 19.38 7.61
N ARG A 25 -10.63 20.16 8.44
CA ARG A 25 -10.37 21.59 8.15
C ARG A 25 -9.56 21.76 6.88
N LEU A 26 -8.46 21.01 6.75
CA LEU A 26 -7.60 21.03 5.56
C LEU A 26 -8.39 20.71 4.28
N THR A 27 -9.12 19.59 4.26
CA THR A 27 -9.90 19.16 3.08
C THR A 27 -11.03 20.14 2.76
N HIS A 28 -11.64 20.74 3.78
CA HIS A 28 -12.64 21.81 3.60
C HIS A 28 -12.03 23.05 2.97
N ASP A 29 -10.91 23.55 3.52
CA ASP A 29 -10.25 24.77 3.06
C ASP A 29 -9.71 24.65 1.64
N LEU A 30 -9.16 23.47 1.27
CA LEU A 30 -8.75 23.15 -0.09
C LEU A 30 -9.91 23.29 -1.08
N GLN A 31 -11.10 22.80 -0.74
CA GLN A 31 -12.29 22.90 -1.58
C GLN A 31 -12.82 24.36 -1.65
N VAL A 32 -12.86 25.05 -0.51
CA VAL A 32 -13.32 26.47 -0.43
C VAL A 32 -12.38 27.40 -1.20
N ALA A 33 -11.09 27.10 -1.27
CA ALA A 33 -10.11 27.90 -2.01
C ALA A 33 -10.48 28.06 -3.49
N LEU A 34 -11.20 27.10 -4.07
CA LEU A 34 -11.63 27.13 -5.49
C LEU A 34 -13.05 27.70 -5.68
N MET A 35 -13.78 28.01 -4.62
CA MET A 35 -15.12 28.57 -4.75
C MET A 35 -15.05 30.01 -5.28
N PRO A 36 -15.95 30.39 -6.18
CA PRO A 36 -16.12 31.79 -6.58
C PRO A 36 -16.38 32.72 -5.39
N ALA A 37 -15.83 33.93 -5.42
CA ALA A 37 -15.86 34.85 -4.27
C ALA A 37 -17.28 35.10 -3.71
N HIS A 38 -18.29 35.14 -4.58
CA HIS A 38 -19.70 35.33 -4.19
C HIS A 38 -20.34 34.14 -3.44
N LYS A 39 -19.71 32.94 -3.47
CA LYS A 39 -20.13 31.76 -2.71
C LYS A 39 -19.36 31.57 -1.40
N LYS A 40 -18.38 32.41 -1.10
CA LYS A 40 -17.53 32.30 0.09
C LYS A 40 -18.12 32.95 1.36
N VAL A 41 -19.29 33.58 1.28
CA VAL A 41 -19.92 34.23 2.44
C VAL A 41 -20.91 33.28 3.10
N PRO A 42 -20.60 32.73 4.30
CA PRO A 42 -21.60 32.02 5.10
C PRO A 42 -22.51 33.03 5.76
N GLY A 43 -23.84 32.90 5.62
CA GLY A 43 -24.77 33.50 6.53
C GLY A 43 -25.74 34.59 6.05
N LEU A 44 -25.93 34.79 4.74
CA LEU A 44 -27.08 35.54 4.25
C LEU A 44 -28.21 34.57 3.86
N ALA A 45 -28.90 34.10 4.89
CA ALA A 45 -30.23 33.53 4.73
C ALA A 45 -31.17 34.58 4.12
N GLN A 46 -31.89 34.15 3.12
CA GLN A 46 -32.86 34.83 2.34
C GLN A 46 -33.74 35.77 3.19
N GLN A 47 -33.58 37.06 3.01
CA GLN A 47 -34.69 38.00 3.22
C GLN A 47 -35.11 38.54 1.87
N GLY A 48 -36.39 38.38 1.59
CA GLY A 48 -37.10 38.56 0.36
C GLY A 48 -36.66 39.72 -0.52
N VAL A 49 -36.25 39.39 -1.73
CA VAL A 49 -36.20 40.31 -2.86
C VAL A 49 -36.94 39.67 -4.04
N LYS A 50 -37.97 40.42 -4.50
CA LYS A 50 -38.86 40.11 -5.61
C LYS A 50 -38.07 39.65 -6.86
N GLN A 51 -38.61 38.62 -7.51
CA GLN A 51 -38.20 38.10 -8.82
C GLN A 51 -37.95 39.23 -9.82
N ARG A 52 -36.72 39.38 -10.28
CA ARG A 52 -36.37 39.98 -11.54
C ARG A 52 -35.89 38.88 -12.46
N GLU A 53 -36.35 38.92 -13.72
CA GLU A 53 -36.07 37.94 -14.76
C GLU A 53 -34.59 37.63 -14.93
N PRO A 54 -34.24 36.45 -15.44
CA PRO A 54 -32.86 35.94 -15.42
C PRO A 54 -32.04 36.67 -16.50
N GLN A 55 -31.19 37.60 -16.07
CA GLN A 55 -30.02 37.95 -16.87
C GLN A 55 -29.07 36.73 -16.83
N THR A 56 -28.84 36.14 -17.99
CA THR A 56 -27.94 34.99 -18.21
C THR A 56 -26.49 35.40 -18.01
N PHE A 57 -26.08 35.70 -16.77
CA PHE A 57 -24.67 35.68 -16.41
C PHE A 57 -24.30 34.22 -16.17
N LYS A 58 -23.48 33.64 -17.08
CA LYS A 58 -22.81 32.36 -16.84
C LYS A 58 -21.97 32.48 -15.56
N GLN A 59 -22.51 32.07 -14.42
CA GLN A 59 -21.76 32.02 -13.17
C GLN A 59 -20.56 31.07 -13.36
N PRO A 60 -19.36 31.42 -12.88
CA PRO A 60 -18.22 30.51 -12.95
C PRO A 60 -18.56 29.19 -12.28
N LEU A 61 -18.40 28.11 -13.04
CA LEU A 61 -18.70 26.75 -12.58
C LEU A 61 -17.73 26.36 -11.46
N TYR A 62 -18.25 25.99 -10.31
CA TYR A 62 -17.43 25.39 -9.25
C TYR A 62 -17.08 23.95 -9.63
N ILE A 63 -15.80 23.70 -9.86
CA ILE A 63 -15.26 22.37 -10.11
C ILE A 63 -14.49 21.92 -8.87
N PRO A 64 -15.00 20.92 -8.12
CA PRO A 64 -14.36 20.47 -6.90
C PRO A 64 -13.02 19.76 -7.19
N LEU A 65 -12.11 19.76 -6.19
CA LEU A 65 -10.88 18.98 -6.24
C LEU A 65 -11.14 17.49 -6.09
N TYR A 66 -10.34 16.68 -6.79
CA TYR A 66 -9.98 15.39 -6.25
C TYR A 66 -9.05 15.60 -5.06
N ILE A 67 -9.35 14.99 -3.94
CA ILE A 67 -8.47 14.92 -2.78
C ILE A 67 -8.12 13.44 -2.62
N GLY A 68 -6.91 13.10 -3.01
CA GLY A 68 -6.42 11.73 -3.10
C GLY A 68 -5.48 11.35 -1.96
N ILE A 69 -5.38 10.05 -1.69
CA ILE A 69 -4.50 9.46 -0.69
C ILE A 69 -4.13 8.03 -1.09
N ASP A 70 -2.97 7.55 -0.65
CA ASP A 70 -2.60 6.14 -0.69
C ASP A 70 -2.99 5.47 0.63
N GLN A 71 -4.19 4.92 0.70
CA GLN A 71 -4.68 4.17 1.86
C GLN A 71 -4.97 2.73 1.42
N GLU A 72 -3.89 1.93 1.24
CA GLU A 72 -3.98 0.53 0.80
C GLU A 72 -4.30 -0.42 1.96
N GLY A 73 -3.93 -0.02 3.17
CA GLY A 73 -3.81 -0.89 4.34
C GLY A 73 -2.41 -1.52 4.45
N GLY A 74 -2.13 -2.17 5.58
CA GLY A 74 -0.82 -2.74 5.84
C GLY A 74 0.28 -1.68 5.81
N ARG A 75 1.29 -1.92 4.99
CA ARG A 75 2.48 -1.07 4.89
C ARG A 75 2.20 0.33 4.33
N VAL A 76 1.23 0.47 3.44
CA VAL A 76 0.88 1.75 2.82
C VAL A 76 -0.44 2.26 3.40
N SER A 77 -0.31 2.97 4.51
CA SER A 77 -1.40 3.56 5.28
C SER A 77 -0.97 4.94 5.75
N ARG A 78 -1.65 5.99 5.29
CA ARG A 78 -1.27 7.39 5.56
C ARG A 78 -2.03 8.01 6.72
N LEU A 79 -3.23 7.48 7.02
CA LEU A 79 -4.04 8.00 8.13
C LEU A 79 -3.36 7.75 9.47
N PRO A 80 -3.41 8.72 10.43
CA PRO A 80 -2.79 8.56 11.74
C PRO A 80 -3.41 7.41 12.52
N GLN A 81 -2.62 6.38 12.85
CA GLN A 81 -3.08 5.15 13.50
C GLN A 81 -3.58 5.37 14.94
N SER A 82 -3.23 6.48 15.58
CA SER A 82 -3.79 6.90 16.88
C SER A 82 -5.28 7.22 16.82
N TYR A 83 -5.82 7.51 15.65
CA TYR A 83 -7.23 7.85 15.45
C TYR A 83 -7.98 6.85 14.58
N PHE A 84 -7.31 6.29 13.57
CA PHE A 84 -7.88 5.36 12.60
C PHE A 84 -7.12 4.04 12.62
N MET A 85 -7.84 2.96 12.89
CA MET A 85 -7.23 1.64 12.96
C MET A 85 -6.56 1.28 11.64
N GLY A 86 -5.27 0.90 11.71
CA GLY A 86 -4.58 0.23 10.62
C GLY A 86 -5.04 -1.23 10.51
N PHE A 87 -5.28 -1.68 9.28
CA PHE A 87 -5.58 -3.09 9.00
C PHE A 87 -4.35 -3.75 8.40
N ALA A 88 -4.17 -5.03 8.65
CA ALA A 88 -3.19 -5.84 7.92
C ALA A 88 -3.46 -5.73 6.40
N GLY A 89 -2.38 -5.72 5.61
CA GLY A 89 -2.44 -5.44 4.18
C GLY A 89 -3.08 -6.54 3.34
N ASN A 90 -3.04 -6.34 2.03
CA ASN A 90 -3.71 -7.20 1.05
C ASN A 90 -3.25 -8.67 1.13
N MET A 91 -1.97 -8.95 1.40
CA MET A 91 -1.50 -10.34 1.49
C MET A 91 -2.09 -11.07 2.70
N ALA A 92 -2.32 -10.38 3.81
CA ALA A 92 -3.08 -10.93 4.93
C ALA A 92 -4.52 -11.26 4.54
N ILE A 93 -5.18 -10.37 3.80
CA ILE A 93 -6.52 -10.61 3.25
C ILE A 93 -6.49 -11.83 2.31
N GLY A 94 -5.49 -11.93 1.44
CA GLY A 94 -5.27 -13.09 0.56
C GLY A 94 -5.15 -14.41 1.32
N ALA A 95 -4.45 -14.39 2.46
CA ALA A 95 -4.30 -15.57 3.32
C ALA A 95 -5.63 -16.07 3.93
N THR A 96 -6.65 -15.20 4.02
CA THR A 96 -7.98 -15.57 4.53
C THR A 96 -8.91 -16.16 3.47
N ALA A 97 -8.60 -15.99 2.18
CA ALA A 97 -9.57 -16.17 1.10
C ALA A 97 -10.11 -17.59 0.98
N LYS A 98 -9.29 -18.61 1.27
CA LYS A 98 -9.73 -20.01 1.23
C LYS A 98 -10.92 -20.30 2.16
N ALA A 99 -10.87 -19.75 3.38
CA ALA A 99 -11.91 -19.97 4.40
C ALA A 99 -13.02 -18.91 4.34
N HIS A 100 -12.69 -17.67 3.97
CA HIS A 100 -13.57 -16.53 4.15
C HIS A 100 -13.93 -15.80 2.85
N LYS A 101 -13.44 -16.27 1.70
CA LYS A 101 -13.69 -15.63 0.38
C LYS A 101 -13.36 -14.12 0.44
N ASN A 102 -14.28 -13.26 0.04
CA ASN A 102 -14.09 -11.82 -0.04
C ASN A 102 -14.43 -11.07 1.26
N LYS A 103 -14.77 -11.77 2.35
CA LYS A 103 -15.26 -11.15 3.60
C LYS A 103 -14.36 -10.02 4.08
N TYR A 104 -13.06 -10.27 4.20
CA TYR A 104 -12.13 -9.29 4.76
C TYR A 104 -11.76 -8.19 3.76
N SER A 105 -11.73 -8.47 2.46
CA SER A 105 -11.57 -7.44 1.44
C SER A 105 -12.73 -6.42 1.49
N ILE A 106 -13.96 -6.92 1.61
CA ILE A 106 -15.16 -6.07 1.76
C ILE A 106 -15.11 -5.28 3.07
N ALA A 107 -14.86 -5.95 4.20
CA ALA A 107 -14.94 -5.32 5.51
C ALA A 107 -13.88 -4.22 5.71
N THR A 108 -12.62 -4.48 5.33
CA THR A 108 -11.54 -3.47 5.44
C THR A 108 -11.74 -2.31 4.47
N SER A 109 -12.20 -2.60 3.24
CA SER A 109 -12.51 -1.55 2.26
C SER A 109 -13.66 -0.65 2.71
N LEU A 110 -14.70 -1.23 3.34
CA LEU A 110 -15.82 -0.47 3.91
C LEU A 110 -15.36 0.44 5.05
N ALA A 111 -14.53 -0.07 5.97
CA ALA A 111 -13.99 0.71 7.07
C ALA A 111 -13.11 1.87 6.56
N MET A 112 -12.16 1.59 5.66
CA MET A 112 -11.32 2.62 5.05
C MET A 112 -12.15 3.66 4.30
N ALA A 113 -13.14 3.26 3.52
CA ALA A 113 -14.01 4.19 2.80
C ALA A 113 -14.80 5.12 3.75
N LYS A 114 -15.27 4.61 4.88
CA LYS A 114 -15.91 5.43 5.92
C LYS A 114 -14.97 6.46 6.50
N HIS A 115 -13.72 6.06 6.82
CA HIS A 115 -12.70 7.00 7.29
C HIS A 115 -12.42 8.11 6.27
N LEU A 116 -12.20 7.75 5.01
CA LEU A 116 -11.93 8.72 3.95
C LEU A 116 -13.11 9.68 3.75
N ASN A 117 -14.34 9.17 3.77
CA ASN A 117 -15.54 9.99 3.68
C ASN A 117 -15.66 10.98 4.84
N LEU A 118 -15.45 10.52 6.07
CA LEU A 118 -15.45 11.36 7.28
C LEU A 118 -14.47 12.52 7.14
N LEU A 119 -13.29 12.26 6.59
CA LEU A 119 -12.20 13.23 6.44
C LEU A 119 -12.31 14.12 5.19
N GLY A 120 -13.34 13.93 4.35
CA GLY A 120 -13.53 14.72 3.12
C GLY A 120 -12.58 14.33 1.98
N ILE A 121 -11.89 13.18 2.08
CA ILE A 121 -11.07 12.58 1.03
C ILE A 121 -11.99 11.82 0.08
N ASN A 122 -11.80 11.96 -1.24
CA ASN A 122 -12.74 11.43 -2.24
C ASN A 122 -12.11 10.51 -3.28
N VAL A 123 -10.78 10.34 -3.25
CA VAL A 123 -10.04 9.40 -4.10
C VAL A 123 -9.10 8.57 -3.24
N ASN A 124 -9.11 7.25 -3.43
CA ASN A 124 -8.11 6.36 -2.86
C ASN A 124 -7.27 5.73 -4.00
N PHE A 125 -5.95 5.88 -3.95
CA PHE A 125 -5.04 5.22 -4.87
C PHE A 125 -4.81 3.76 -4.44
N ALA A 126 -5.88 3.00 -4.47
CA ALA A 126 -6.01 1.59 -4.12
C ALA A 126 -7.23 1.00 -4.86
N PRO A 127 -7.37 -0.34 -4.95
CA PRO A 127 -6.44 -1.36 -4.46
C PRO A 127 -5.26 -1.62 -5.38
N VAL A 128 -4.19 -2.21 -4.82
CA VAL A 128 -3.12 -2.84 -5.60
C VAL A 128 -3.64 -4.17 -6.13
N ILE A 129 -3.70 -4.30 -7.45
CA ILE A 129 -4.11 -5.53 -8.15
C ILE A 129 -2.98 -6.14 -8.99
N ASP A 130 -1.74 -5.80 -8.61
CA ASP A 130 -0.55 -6.48 -9.12
C ASP A 130 -0.50 -7.92 -8.61
N VAL A 131 0.04 -8.82 -9.43
CA VAL A 131 0.23 -10.24 -9.08
C VAL A 131 1.65 -10.45 -8.61
N ASN A 132 1.87 -10.75 -7.32
CA ASN A 132 3.21 -10.92 -6.77
C ASN A 132 3.79 -12.30 -7.10
N ASN A 133 4.19 -12.50 -8.36
CA ASN A 133 4.79 -13.74 -8.84
C ASN A 133 6.32 -13.80 -8.64
N ASN A 134 6.96 -12.70 -8.26
CA ASN A 134 8.37 -12.63 -7.89
C ASN A 134 8.53 -12.49 -6.36
N PRO A 135 9.05 -13.52 -5.66
CA PRO A 135 9.31 -13.45 -4.22
C PRO A 135 10.25 -12.30 -3.81
N ASN A 136 11.17 -11.94 -4.70
CA ASN A 136 12.18 -10.91 -4.49
C ASN A 136 11.70 -9.50 -4.90
N ASN A 137 10.42 -9.34 -5.24
CA ASN A 137 9.89 -8.02 -5.57
C ASN A 137 9.97 -7.10 -4.36
N PRO A 138 10.70 -5.97 -4.47
CA PRO A 138 10.93 -5.10 -3.33
C PRO A 138 9.74 -4.20 -2.99
N ILE A 139 8.91 -3.88 -3.98
CA ILE A 139 7.91 -2.83 -3.89
C ILE A 139 6.51 -3.38 -3.66
N ILE A 140 6.12 -4.40 -4.39
CA ILE A 140 4.77 -4.96 -4.31
C ILE A 140 4.67 -5.94 -3.15
N ASN A 141 5.30 -7.10 -3.23
CA ASN A 141 5.35 -8.08 -2.16
C ASN A 141 4.02 -8.19 -1.38
N VAL A 142 4.00 -7.86 -0.08
CA VAL A 142 2.80 -7.94 0.79
C VAL A 142 1.69 -6.92 0.44
N ARG A 143 1.96 -5.94 -0.43
CA ARG A 143 0.93 -5.04 -0.95
C ARG A 143 -0.01 -5.72 -1.94
N ALA A 144 0.39 -6.83 -2.58
CA ALA A 144 -0.48 -7.66 -3.41
C ALA A 144 -1.32 -8.61 -2.55
N TYR A 145 -2.48 -9.02 -3.04
CA TYR A 145 -3.31 -10.07 -2.42
C TYR A 145 -2.65 -11.46 -2.47
N GLY A 146 -1.68 -11.66 -3.35
CA GLY A 146 -0.92 -12.89 -3.51
C GLY A 146 -0.36 -13.05 -4.92
N GLN A 147 0.02 -14.29 -5.26
CA GLN A 147 0.61 -14.63 -6.58
C GLN A 147 -0.38 -15.19 -7.59
N PHE A 148 -1.63 -15.43 -7.20
CA PHE A 148 -2.61 -16.07 -8.06
C PHE A 148 -3.51 -15.01 -8.72
N PRO A 149 -3.47 -14.83 -10.07
CA PRO A 149 -4.17 -13.74 -10.75
C PRO A 149 -5.70 -13.74 -10.51
N ASN A 150 -6.32 -14.91 -10.37
CA ASN A 150 -7.74 -15.03 -10.05
C ASN A 150 -8.05 -14.52 -8.64
N LEU A 151 -7.26 -14.92 -7.64
CA LEU A 151 -7.39 -14.44 -6.25
C LEU A 151 -7.27 -12.91 -6.19
N VAL A 152 -6.27 -12.36 -6.86
CA VAL A 152 -6.03 -10.91 -6.94
C VAL A 152 -7.23 -10.20 -7.57
N SER A 153 -7.77 -10.77 -8.67
CA SER A 153 -8.96 -10.22 -9.35
C SER A 153 -10.19 -10.19 -8.46
N ASP A 154 -10.45 -11.30 -7.75
CA ASP A 154 -11.66 -11.48 -6.95
C ASP A 154 -11.64 -10.56 -5.71
N LEU A 155 -10.51 -10.51 -5.00
CA LEU A 155 -10.35 -9.67 -3.81
C LEU A 155 -10.25 -8.18 -4.17
N GLY A 156 -9.47 -7.85 -5.21
CA GLY A 156 -9.36 -6.50 -5.73
C GLY A 156 -10.69 -5.97 -6.26
N GLY A 157 -11.44 -6.80 -7.00
CA GLY A 157 -12.77 -6.46 -7.49
C GLY A 157 -13.77 -6.19 -6.37
N ALA A 158 -13.74 -6.99 -5.29
CA ALA A 158 -14.57 -6.77 -4.10
C ALA A 158 -14.22 -5.45 -3.40
N SER A 159 -12.93 -5.12 -3.29
CA SER A 159 -12.47 -3.84 -2.74
C SER A 159 -12.95 -2.65 -3.59
N ILE A 160 -12.77 -2.71 -4.91
CA ILE A 160 -13.22 -1.67 -5.85
C ILE A 160 -14.72 -1.40 -5.69
N LEU A 161 -15.54 -2.45 -5.77
CA LEU A 161 -16.99 -2.34 -5.65
C LEU A 161 -17.36 -1.66 -4.32
N THR A 162 -16.84 -2.17 -3.21
CA THR A 162 -17.18 -1.68 -1.86
C THR A 162 -16.83 -0.20 -1.68
N MET A 163 -15.63 0.21 -2.07
CA MET A 163 -15.22 1.62 -1.94
C MET A 163 -16.07 2.54 -2.83
N GLN A 164 -16.34 2.11 -4.06
CA GLN A 164 -17.13 2.91 -5.01
C GLN A 164 -18.60 3.02 -4.59
N GLU A 165 -19.19 2.01 -3.95
CA GLU A 165 -20.51 2.09 -3.33
C GLU A 165 -20.57 3.08 -2.17
N GLN A 166 -19.44 3.30 -1.50
CA GLN A 166 -19.30 4.34 -0.48
C GLN A 166 -18.90 5.71 -1.08
N ASN A 167 -18.99 5.88 -2.41
CA ASN A 167 -18.62 7.10 -3.12
C ASN A 167 -17.14 7.53 -2.97
N ILE A 168 -16.24 6.62 -2.70
CA ILE A 168 -14.79 6.83 -2.83
C ILE A 168 -14.40 6.38 -4.24
N SER A 169 -13.84 7.29 -5.03
CA SER A 169 -13.24 6.91 -6.31
C SER A 169 -11.96 6.13 -6.06
N VAL A 170 -11.78 5.02 -6.76
CA VAL A 170 -10.59 4.17 -6.61
C VAL A 170 -9.70 4.26 -7.84
N ALA A 171 -8.39 4.17 -7.64
CA ALA A 171 -7.42 3.98 -8.70
C ALA A 171 -6.74 2.61 -8.54
N ALA A 172 -7.21 1.62 -9.31
CA ALA A 172 -6.58 0.29 -9.32
C ALA A 172 -5.19 0.38 -9.95
N LYS A 173 -4.20 -0.28 -9.34
CA LYS A 173 -2.78 -0.07 -9.69
C LYS A 173 -1.94 -1.34 -9.60
N HIS A 174 -0.80 -1.39 -10.32
CA HIS A 174 -0.18 -0.42 -11.24
C HIS A 174 -0.18 -1.00 -12.65
N PHE A 175 -0.99 -0.46 -13.55
CA PHE A 175 -1.16 -1.00 -14.91
C PHE A 175 0.12 -0.88 -15.75
N PRO A 176 0.55 -1.94 -16.49
CA PRO A 176 -0.13 -3.24 -16.75
C PRO A 176 0.16 -4.33 -15.73
N GLY A 177 0.95 -4.08 -14.69
CA GLY A 177 1.33 -4.96 -13.60
C GLY A 177 2.74 -4.64 -13.07
N HIS A 178 2.98 -4.75 -11.77
CA HIS A 178 4.25 -4.42 -11.11
C HIS A 178 4.83 -5.64 -10.37
N GLY A 179 4.17 -6.80 -10.43
CA GLY A 179 4.46 -7.93 -9.53
C GLY A 179 5.76 -8.68 -9.82
N ASP A 180 6.32 -8.62 -11.04
CA ASP A 180 7.55 -9.35 -11.44
C ASP A 180 8.79 -8.45 -11.52
N THR A 181 8.80 -7.28 -10.91
CA THR A 181 9.97 -6.40 -10.96
C THR A 181 11.01 -6.77 -9.90
N PHE A 182 12.30 -6.59 -10.26
CA PHE A 182 13.46 -6.78 -9.36
C PHE A 182 14.03 -5.46 -8.85
N MET A 183 13.53 -4.32 -9.33
CA MET A 183 14.04 -2.98 -9.02
C MET A 183 12.90 -2.08 -8.60
N ASP A 184 13.20 -1.15 -7.71
CA ASP A 184 12.31 -0.09 -7.28
C ASP A 184 12.25 1.02 -8.34
N SER A 185 11.05 1.40 -8.76
CA SER A 185 10.81 2.51 -9.69
C SER A 185 11.18 3.89 -9.10
N HIS A 186 11.35 4.00 -7.78
CA HIS A 186 11.89 5.21 -7.14
C HIS A 186 13.41 5.36 -7.34
N VAL A 187 14.11 4.25 -7.62
CA VAL A 187 15.58 4.24 -7.76
C VAL A 187 16.00 4.17 -9.22
N GLY A 188 15.23 3.51 -10.07
CA GLY A 188 15.53 3.33 -11.49
C GLY A 188 14.31 2.96 -12.31
N LEU A 189 14.50 2.53 -13.56
CA LEU A 189 13.42 2.13 -14.46
C LEU A 189 13.30 0.60 -14.52
N PRO A 190 12.34 0.00 -13.78
CA PRO A 190 12.16 -1.45 -13.73
C PRO A 190 11.72 -2.01 -15.09
N ARG A 191 11.95 -3.33 -15.28
CA ARG A 191 11.58 -4.04 -16.49
C ARG A 191 10.95 -5.38 -16.16
N VAL A 192 9.88 -5.74 -16.89
CA VAL A 192 9.27 -7.06 -16.90
C VAL A 192 9.53 -7.73 -18.25
N ASN A 193 10.13 -8.91 -18.22
CA ASN A 193 10.55 -9.66 -19.42
C ASN A 193 9.58 -10.80 -19.78
N HIS A 194 8.34 -10.75 -19.30
CA HIS A 194 7.32 -11.73 -19.67
C HIS A 194 7.03 -11.74 -21.16
N SER A 195 6.73 -12.92 -21.73
CA SER A 195 6.15 -13.03 -23.07
C SER A 195 4.76 -12.41 -23.10
N ARG A 196 4.24 -12.11 -24.29
CA ARG A 196 2.86 -11.57 -24.43
C ARG A 196 1.80 -12.51 -23.80
N GLU A 197 2.00 -13.81 -23.89
CA GLU A 197 1.11 -14.84 -23.31
C GLU A 197 1.15 -14.78 -21.78
N MET A 198 2.34 -14.67 -21.18
CA MET A 198 2.48 -14.53 -19.73
C MET A 198 1.87 -13.22 -19.24
N ILE A 199 2.10 -12.11 -19.95
CA ILE A 199 1.49 -10.82 -19.61
C ILE A 199 -0.03 -10.94 -19.62
N ASN A 200 -0.61 -11.58 -20.62
CA ASN A 200 -2.06 -11.75 -20.72
C ASN A 200 -2.65 -12.63 -19.61
N SER A 201 -1.93 -13.69 -19.20
CA SER A 201 -2.40 -14.68 -18.23
C SER A 201 -2.07 -14.33 -16.78
N ILE A 202 -1.09 -13.47 -16.54
CA ILE A 202 -0.63 -13.08 -15.21
C ILE A 202 -0.89 -11.59 -14.97
N ASP A 203 -0.12 -10.71 -15.63
CA ASP A 203 -0.07 -9.28 -15.28
C ASP A 203 -1.40 -8.57 -15.61
N LEU A 204 -1.93 -8.77 -16.83
CA LEU A 204 -3.15 -8.14 -17.30
C LEU A 204 -4.44 -8.82 -16.84
N LEU A 205 -4.38 -10.06 -16.36
CA LEU A 205 -5.59 -10.81 -16.02
C LEU A 205 -6.45 -10.11 -14.95
N PRO A 206 -5.90 -9.59 -13.83
CA PRO A 206 -6.69 -8.86 -12.85
C PRO A 206 -7.36 -7.62 -13.45
N PHE A 207 -6.62 -6.83 -14.23
CA PHE A 207 -7.17 -5.64 -14.88
C PHE A 207 -8.28 -6.00 -15.86
N ARG A 208 -8.08 -7.01 -16.70
CA ARG A 208 -9.08 -7.49 -17.66
C ARG A 208 -10.37 -7.91 -16.97
N LYS A 209 -10.27 -8.64 -15.85
CA LYS A 209 -11.44 -9.10 -15.08
C LYS A 209 -12.20 -7.95 -14.45
N VAL A 210 -11.51 -7.04 -13.72
CA VAL A 210 -12.21 -5.93 -13.05
C VAL A 210 -12.78 -4.92 -14.05
N ILE A 211 -12.12 -4.68 -15.19
CA ILE A 211 -12.62 -3.80 -16.26
C ILE A 211 -13.84 -4.42 -16.94
N GLY A 212 -13.79 -5.73 -17.22
CA GLY A 212 -14.85 -6.46 -17.93
C GLY A 212 -16.16 -6.56 -17.15
N ASN A 213 -16.14 -6.45 -15.83
CA ASN A 213 -17.32 -6.47 -14.99
C ASN A 213 -17.76 -5.04 -14.61
N PRO A 214 -18.94 -4.57 -15.03
CA PRO A 214 -19.41 -3.21 -14.74
C PRO A 214 -19.44 -2.84 -13.25
N ASN A 215 -19.65 -3.81 -12.35
CA ASN A 215 -19.74 -3.59 -10.91
C ASN A 215 -18.36 -3.39 -10.27
N THR A 216 -17.32 -4.05 -10.78
CA THR A 216 -15.95 -3.99 -10.27
C THR A 216 -15.04 -3.11 -11.11
N ARG A 217 -15.58 -2.47 -12.18
CA ARG A 217 -14.81 -1.56 -13.03
C ARG A 217 -14.35 -0.36 -12.22
N PRO A 218 -13.02 -0.15 -12.06
CA PRO A 218 -12.53 0.98 -11.28
C PRO A 218 -12.82 2.32 -11.97
N ASP A 219 -13.03 3.36 -11.20
CA ASP A 219 -13.19 4.73 -11.71
C ASP A 219 -11.92 5.23 -12.39
N MET A 220 -10.77 4.87 -11.80
CA MET A 220 -9.45 5.24 -12.31
C MET A 220 -8.55 4.00 -12.36
N ILE A 221 -7.62 4.01 -13.30
CA ILE A 221 -6.49 3.08 -13.35
C ILE A 221 -5.20 3.90 -13.29
N MET A 222 -4.33 3.55 -12.35
CA MET A 222 -3.01 4.16 -12.23
C MET A 222 -1.99 3.34 -13.02
N THR A 223 -1.18 4.06 -13.83
CA THR A 223 -0.17 3.45 -14.68
C THR A 223 1.13 3.19 -13.92
N ALA A 224 1.95 2.28 -14.42
CA ALA A 224 3.26 1.95 -13.85
C ALA A 224 4.41 2.57 -14.65
N HIS A 225 5.46 3.01 -13.95
CA HIS A 225 6.72 3.43 -14.58
C HIS A 225 7.63 2.22 -14.83
N ILE A 226 7.16 1.27 -15.66
CA ILE A 226 7.79 -0.03 -15.92
C ILE A 226 7.86 -0.30 -17.41
N GLN A 227 9.00 -0.84 -17.85
CA GLN A 227 9.22 -1.27 -19.21
C GLN A 227 8.58 -2.65 -19.45
N TYR A 228 7.80 -2.75 -20.54
CA TYR A 228 7.22 -4.00 -21.04
C TYR A 228 7.59 -4.21 -22.51
N PRO A 229 8.81 -4.67 -22.84
CA PRO A 229 9.26 -4.75 -24.23
C PRO A 229 8.38 -5.61 -25.15
N ALA A 230 7.73 -6.64 -24.60
CA ALA A 230 6.78 -7.49 -25.34
C ALA A 230 5.44 -6.77 -25.67
N LEU A 231 5.14 -5.64 -25.02
CA LEU A 231 3.97 -4.80 -25.32
C LEU A 231 4.35 -3.61 -26.18
N ASP A 232 5.46 -2.96 -25.88
CA ASP A 232 6.01 -1.86 -26.64
C ASP A 232 7.53 -1.84 -26.54
N SER A 233 8.23 -1.95 -27.67
CA SER A 233 9.69 -1.88 -27.77
C SER A 233 10.20 -0.49 -28.15
N THR A 234 9.32 0.52 -28.20
CA THR A 234 9.70 1.92 -28.48
C THR A 234 10.63 2.43 -27.37
N ARG A 235 11.72 3.09 -27.77
CA ARG A 235 12.73 3.61 -26.83
C ARG A 235 12.55 5.11 -26.62
N PHE A 236 13.12 5.61 -25.52
CA PHE A 236 13.23 7.06 -25.34
C PHE A 236 13.95 7.71 -26.52
N VAL A 237 13.55 8.94 -26.83
CA VAL A 237 14.20 9.81 -27.81
C VAL A 237 14.50 11.12 -27.08
N GLY A 238 15.77 11.53 -27.00
CA GLY A 238 16.13 12.81 -26.36
C GLY A 238 17.61 12.93 -26.02
N ASP A 239 18.07 14.17 -25.93
CA ASP A 239 19.48 14.52 -25.69
C ASP A 239 19.94 14.32 -24.22
N LYS A 240 19.03 14.34 -23.26
CA LYS A 240 19.35 14.15 -21.82
C LYS A 240 19.91 12.78 -21.49
N ALA A 241 19.49 11.75 -22.21
CA ALA A 241 19.99 10.40 -21.99
C ALA A 241 21.46 10.21 -22.45
N ALA A 242 21.99 11.16 -23.22
CA ALA A 242 23.36 11.12 -23.73
C ALA A 242 24.39 11.81 -22.81
N THR A 243 23.97 12.69 -21.87
CA THR A 243 24.87 13.59 -21.15
C THR A 243 25.34 13.08 -19.79
N GLU A 244 24.59 12.19 -19.10
CA GLU A 244 25.03 11.67 -17.80
C GLU A 244 25.95 10.43 -17.87
N ASN A 245 26.09 9.80 -19.04
CA ASN A 245 26.99 8.67 -19.27
C ASN A 245 28.28 9.01 -20.06
N ALA A 246 28.58 10.29 -20.23
CA ALA A 246 29.72 10.74 -21.04
C ALA A 246 31.09 10.39 -20.47
N ASP A 247 31.19 10.01 -19.19
CA ASP A 247 32.46 9.64 -18.54
C ASP A 247 32.86 8.17 -18.76
N ASN A 248 32.00 7.33 -19.34
CA ASN A 248 32.33 5.98 -19.76
C ASN A 248 32.24 5.82 -21.27
N ALA A 249 33.28 6.23 -21.96
CA ALA A 249 33.40 6.24 -23.43
C ALA A 249 33.41 4.84 -24.11
N GLN A 250 32.73 3.85 -23.54
CA GLN A 250 32.71 2.48 -24.07
C GLN A 250 31.32 1.83 -24.18
N ALA A 251 30.23 2.58 -23.95
CA ALA A 251 28.90 2.04 -24.14
C ALA A 251 28.07 2.99 -25.03
N THR A 252 27.88 2.64 -26.29
CA THR A 252 26.67 2.97 -27.05
C THR A 252 25.48 2.24 -26.40
N ALA A 253 25.19 2.54 -25.12
CA ALA A 253 24.07 1.94 -24.42
C ALA A 253 22.81 2.41 -25.11
N GLU A 254 22.10 1.50 -25.78
CA GLU A 254 20.79 1.79 -26.35
C GLU A 254 19.88 2.38 -25.27
N LEU A 255 19.25 3.51 -25.57
CA LEU A 255 18.28 4.14 -24.66
C LEU A 255 17.22 3.12 -24.21
N PRO A 256 16.74 3.19 -22.95
CA PRO A 256 15.78 2.24 -22.45
C PRO A 256 14.44 2.33 -23.18
N VAL A 257 13.68 1.26 -23.12
CA VAL A 257 12.32 1.19 -23.66
C VAL A 257 11.41 2.13 -22.83
N LEU A 258 10.43 2.76 -23.49
CA LEU A 258 9.47 3.60 -22.82
C LEU A 258 8.71 2.82 -21.72
N PRO A 259 8.54 3.39 -20.53
CA PRO A 259 7.67 2.79 -19.52
C PRO A 259 6.20 2.86 -19.95
N ALA A 260 5.37 2.00 -19.37
CA ALA A 260 3.95 1.91 -19.69
C ALA A 260 3.23 3.26 -19.61
N THR A 261 3.57 4.09 -18.61
CA THR A 261 3.02 5.44 -18.44
C THR A 261 3.20 6.34 -19.67
N LEU A 262 4.26 6.15 -20.44
CA LEU A 262 4.62 6.98 -21.59
C LEU A 262 4.34 6.29 -22.94
N SER A 263 3.78 5.09 -22.93
CA SER A 263 3.55 4.26 -24.11
C SER A 263 2.12 4.37 -24.63
N ARG A 264 1.94 4.96 -25.82
CA ARG A 264 0.64 5.01 -26.52
C ARG A 264 0.11 3.62 -26.86
N LYS A 265 0.99 2.65 -27.20
CA LYS A 265 0.59 1.26 -27.48
C LYS A 265 -0.02 0.62 -26.24
N ILE A 266 0.51 0.91 -25.06
CA ILE A 266 0.03 0.34 -23.80
C ILE A 266 -1.23 1.08 -23.32
N LEU A 267 -1.21 2.40 -23.19
CA LEU A 267 -2.35 3.13 -22.62
C LEU A 267 -3.51 3.25 -23.60
N THR A 268 -3.24 3.65 -24.82
CA THR A 268 -4.31 3.76 -25.84
C THR A 268 -4.61 2.41 -26.47
N GLY A 269 -3.60 1.67 -26.93
CA GLY A 269 -3.80 0.41 -27.65
C GLY A 269 -4.38 -0.70 -26.75
N ILE A 270 -3.73 -0.98 -25.63
CA ILE A 270 -4.17 -2.09 -24.76
C ILE A 270 -5.28 -1.62 -23.82
N LEU A 271 -5.05 -0.59 -22.98
CA LEU A 271 -6.02 -0.25 -21.93
C LEU A 271 -7.32 0.33 -22.51
N ARG A 272 -7.24 1.31 -23.45
CA ARG A 272 -8.45 1.93 -24.03
C ARG A 272 -9.14 1.05 -25.04
N GLN A 273 -8.37 0.47 -26.01
CA GLN A 273 -8.96 -0.23 -27.17
C GLN A 273 -9.16 -1.72 -26.87
N GLU A 274 -8.11 -2.49 -26.51
CA GLU A 274 -8.22 -3.93 -26.30
C GLU A 274 -9.08 -4.26 -25.07
N LEU A 275 -8.86 -3.58 -23.93
CA LEU A 275 -9.62 -3.80 -22.69
C LEU A 275 -10.89 -2.95 -22.60
N ALA A 276 -11.16 -2.08 -23.58
CA ALA A 276 -12.32 -1.20 -23.66
C ALA A 276 -12.55 -0.35 -22.38
N TYR A 277 -11.48 0.10 -21.75
CA TYR A 277 -11.57 0.87 -20.52
C TYR A 277 -12.01 2.32 -20.78
N SER A 278 -13.14 2.70 -20.20
CA SER A 278 -13.76 4.03 -20.38
C SER A 278 -13.57 4.98 -19.18
N GLY A 279 -13.01 4.50 -18.06
CA GLY A 279 -12.72 5.31 -16.88
C GLY A 279 -11.52 6.24 -17.06
N LEU A 280 -11.05 6.86 -15.99
CA LEU A 280 -9.90 7.76 -16.02
C LEU A 280 -8.58 6.99 -15.94
N ILE A 281 -7.58 7.43 -16.70
CA ILE A 281 -6.20 6.94 -16.60
C ILE A 281 -5.38 8.02 -15.89
N ILE A 282 -4.83 7.66 -14.73
CA ILE A 282 -3.94 8.53 -13.95
C ILE A 282 -2.52 7.96 -13.97
N THR A 283 -1.50 8.80 -14.08
CA THR A 283 -0.12 8.32 -13.99
C THR A 283 0.24 8.00 -12.54
N ASP A 284 1.23 7.15 -12.32
CA ASP A 284 2.01 7.21 -11.09
C ASP A 284 2.76 8.54 -11.01
N ALA A 285 3.40 8.85 -9.90
CA ALA A 285 4.02 10.14 -9.64
C ALA A 285 5.15 10.44 -10.65
N LEU A 286 4.98 11.48 -11.49
CA LEU A 286 5.93 11.80 -12.54
C LEU A 286 7.26 12.37 -12.02
N ASN A 287 7.34 12.75 -10.74
CA ASN A 287 8.59 13.18 -10.12
C ASN A 287 9.49 12.00 -9.67
N MET A 288 9.09 10.75 -9.92
CA MET A 288 9.90 9.57 -9.63
C MET A 288 11.12 9.50 -10.54
N LYS A 289 12.24 8.97 -10.02
CA LYS A 289 13.52 8.89 -10.74
C LYS A 289 13.44 8.10 -12.04
N SER A 290 12.57 7.08 -12.11
CA SER A 290 12.26 6.32 -13.33
C SER A 290 11.81 7.18 -14.51
N ILE A 291 11.34 8.40 -14.28
CA ILE A 291 10.92 9.39 -15.29
C ILE A 291 11.92 10.54 -15.36
N THR A 292 12.22 11.18 -14.21
CA THR A 292 12.96 12.45 -14.17
C THR A 292 14.39 12.36 -14.67
N GLN A 293 15.00 11.17 -14.66
CA GLN A 293 16.33 10.94 -15.22
C GLN A 293 16.36 10.99 -16.76
N TYR A 294 15.21 10.87 -17.42
CA TYR A 294 15.11 10.85 -18.89
C TYR A 294 14.39 12.05 -19.49
N LEU A 295 13.43 12.62 -18.76
CA LEU A 295 12.55 13.70 -19.26
C LEU A 295 12.50 14.88 -18.28
N THR A 296 12.31 16.07 -18.82
CA THR A 296 11.88 17.23 -18.05
C THR A 296 10.42 17.09 -17.60
N PRO A 297 9.96 17.82 -16.59
CA PRO A 297 8.56 17.79 -16.16
C PRO A 297 7.54 18.07 -17.29
N ILE A 298 7.84 19.01 -18.20
CA ILE A 298 6.97 19.32 -19.35
C ILE A 298 6.93 18.15 -20.33
N GLU A 299 8.08 17.61 -20.71
CA GLU A 299 8.16 16.47 -21.63
C GLU A 299 7.41 15.25 -21.08
N ALA A 300 7.57 14.97 -19.79
CA ALA A 300 6.88 13.85 -19.11
C ALA A 300 5.34 14.01 -19.18
N VAL A 301 4.83 15.21 -18.95
CA VAL A 301 3.39 15.50 -19.03
C VAL A 301 2.88 15.38 -20.48
N ILE A 302 3.57 16.00 -21.44
CA ILE A 302 3.20 15.94 -22.87
C ILE A 302 3.17 14.49 -23.35
N GLN A 303 4.24 13.73 -23.05
CA GLN A 303 4.33 12.32 -23.46
C GLN A 303 3.23 11.46 -22.80
N SER A 304 2.92 11.71 -21.52
CA SER A 304 1.85 10.98 -20.82
C SER A 304 0.47 11.25 -21.43
N PHE A 305 0.15 12.50 -21.76
CA PHE A 305 -1.11 12.86 -22.44
C PHE A 305 -1.16 12.28 -23.86
N SER A 306 -0.06 12.34 -24.61
CA SER A 306 0.07 11.73 -25.93
C SER A 306 -0.10 10.22 -25.90
N ALA A 307 0.33 9.56 -24.81
CA ALA A 307 0.11 8.14 -24.58
C ALA A 307 -1.35 7.80 -24.26
N GLY A 308 -2.14 8.73 -23.71
CA GLY A 308 -3.58 8.56 -23.42
C GLY A 308 -3.95 8.68 -21.95
N ALA A 309 -3.06 9.18 -21.09
CA ALA A 309 -3.38 9.52 -19.70
C ALA A 309 -4.36 10.69 -19.64
N ASP A 310 -5.23 10.71 -18.62
CA ASP A 310 -6.18 11.81 -18.37
C ASP A 310 -5.67 12.75 -17.27
N ILE A 311 -4.94 12.22 -16.32
CA ILE A 311 -4.45 12.94 -15.13
C ILE A 311 -2.97 12.61 -14.96
N THR A 312 -2.13 13.63 -14.81
CA THR A 312 -0.73 13.48 -14.41
C THR A 312 -0.58 13.78 -12.94
N LEU A 313 -0.03 12.81 -12.18
CA LEU A 313 0.17 12.93 -10.75
C LEU A 313 1.56 13.52 -10.46
N MET A 314 1.64 14.54 -9.61
CA MET A 314 2.89 15.16 -9.13
C MET A 314 3.91 15.47 -10.25
N PRO A 315 3.50 16.17 -11.33
CA PRO A 315 4.43 16.44 -12.44
C PRO A 315 5.47 17.50 -12.09
N TYR A 316 5.26 18.27 -11.03
CA TYR A 316 6.11 19.35 -10.56
C TYR A 316 6.27 19.27 -9.04
N HIS A 317 7.48 19.39 -8.54
CA HIS A 317 7.77 19.33 -7.10
C HIS A 317 7.52 20.69 -6.44
N ILE A 318 6.70 20.72 -5.38
CA ILE A 318 6.38 21.92 -4.63
C ILE A 318 6.65 21.64 -3.15
N SER A 319 7.77 22.19 -2.63
CA SER A 319 8.16 22.07 -1.22
C SER A 319 8.23 23.42 -0.50
N SER A 320 8.17 24.52 -1.25
CA SER A 320 8.32 25.87 -0.72
C SER A 320 7.34 26.86 -1.36
N PRO A 321 7.10 28.03 -0.76
CA PRO A 321 6.34 29.11 -1.41
C PRO A 321 6.93 29.57 -2.74
N GLN A 322 8.26 29.48 -2.91
CA GLN A 322 8.93 29.85 -4.15
C GLN A 322 8.61 28.84 -5.27
N ASP A 323 8.61 27.56 -4.97
CA ASP A 323 8.20 26.51 -5.94
C ASP A 323 6.77 26.71 -6.39
N ALA A 324 5.90 27.21 -5.50
CA ALA A 324 4.50 27.51 -5.85
C ALA A 324 4.38 28.66 -6.86
N ILE A 325 5.32 29.61 -6.90
CA ILE A 325 5.40 30.65 -7.92
C ILE A 325 5.90 30.02 -9.23
N GLY A 326 7.02 29.31 -9.18
CA GLY A 326 7.58 28.62 -10.35
C GLY A 326 6.61 27.64 -10.99
N PHE A 327 5.75 27.00 -10.20
CA PHE A 327 4.69 26.14 -10.72
C PHE A 327 3.68 26.87 -11.60
N LEU A 328 3.35 28.13 -11.29
CA LEU A 328 2.42 28.91 -12.15
C LEU A 328 3.07 29.26 -13.49
N ASP A 329 4.36 29.61 -13.49
CA ASP A 329 5.11 29.89 -14.71
C ASP A 329 5.25 28.62 -15.57
N TRP A 330 5.57 27.50 -14.93
CA TRP A 330 5.61 26.19 -15.56
C TRP A 330 4.26 25.79 -16.19
N LEU A 331 3.13 26.03 -15.49
CA LEU A 331 1.79 25.78 -16.05
C LEU A 331 1.49 26.66 -17.27
N ASN A 332 1.92 27.91 -17.26
CA ASN A 332 1.76 28.79 -18.42
C ASN A 332 2.55 28.26 -19.62
N GLU A 333 3.80 27.87 -19.42
CA GLU A 333 4.64 27.26 -20.43
C GLU A 333 4.01 25.99 -21.02
N LEU A 334 3.59 25.04 -20.16
CA LEU A 334 2.89 23.82 -20.58
C LEU A 334 1.62 24.13 -21.37
N THR A 335 0.85 25.15 -20.98
CA THR A 335 -0.37 25.57 -21.67
C THR A 335 -0.05 26.07 -23.08
N ILE A 336 1.05 26.80 -23.25
CA ILE A 336 1.50 27.27 -24.58
C ILE A 336 1.88 26.08 -25.46
N PHE A 337 2.64 25.12 -24.98
CA PHE A 337 3.00 23.91 -25.73
C PHE A 337 1.76 23.13 -26.18
N ILE A 338 0.79 22.90 -25.26
CA ILE A 338 -0.45 22.19 -25.60
C ILE A 338 -1.27 22.97 -26.66
N ALA A 339 -1.30 24.29 -26.56
CA ALA A 339 -2.06 25.12 -27.51
C ALA A 339 -1.48 25.14 -28.92
N GLN A 340 -0.17 24.89 -29.09
CA GLN A 340 0.52 24.85 -30.38
C GLN A 340 0.33 23.50 -31.11
N ASP A 341 -0.04 22.44 -30.42
CA ASP A 341 -0.29 21.11 -30.99
C ASP A 341 -1.79 20.76 -30.95
N ASN A 342 -2.42 20.76 -32.12
CA ASN A 342 -3.85 20.50 -32.25
C ASN A 342 -4.27 19.07 -31.84
N GLU A 343 -3.42 18.05 -32.07
CA GLU A 343 -3.70 16.67 -31.66
C GLU A 343 -3.63 16.57 -30.15
N LEU A 344 -2.55 17.05 -29.54
CA LEU A 344 -2.38 17.06 -28.09
C LEU A 344 -3.50 17.84 -27.39
N LYS A 345 -3.86 19.03 -27.94
CA LYS A 345 -4.98 19.82 -27.43
C LYS A 345 -6.30 19.05 -27.46
N ALA A 346 -6.59 18.31 -28.53
CA ALA A 346 -7.80 17.52 -28.66
C ALA A 346 -7.83 16.37 -27.62
N LEU A 347 -6.68 15.73 -27.32
CA LEU A 347 -6.54 14.71 -26.30
C LEU A 347 -6.80 15.28 -24.91
N VAL A 348 -6.21 16.45 -24.59
CA VAL A 348 -6.40 17.14 -23.31
C VAL A 348 -7.86 17.58 -23.13
N ASP A 349 -8.50 18.13 -24.17
CA ASP A 349 -9.92 18.51 -24.15
C ASP A 349 -10.83 17.28 -23.91
N ALA A 350 -10.51 16.13 -24.50
CA ALA A 350 -11.24 14.89 -24.27
C ALA A 350 -11.04 14.38 -22.84
N SER A 351 -9.84 14.45 -22.30
CA SER A 351 -9.52 14.09 -20.89
C SER A 351 -10.26 15.01 -19.91
N TYR A 352 -10.27 16.31 -20.17
CA TYR A 352 -11.01 17.27 -19.36
C TYR A 352 -12.52 16.95 -19.29
N ARG A 353 -13.14 16.60 -20.43
CA ARG A 353 -14.55 16.17 -20.45
C ARG A 353 -14.78 14.91 -19.63
N ARG A 354 -13.90 13.89 -19.72
CA ARG A 354 -13.98 12.67 -18.90
C ARG A 354 -13.89 12.99 -17.42
N ILE A 355 -12.96 13.86 -17.02
CA ILE A 355 -12.78 14.31 -15.63
C ILE A 355 -14.04 14.99 -15.10
N LEU A 356 -14.62 15.94 -15.86
CA LEU A 356 -15.85 16.63 -15.46
C LEU A 356 -17.03 15.67 -15.31
N THR A 357 -17.20 14.77 -16.29
CA THR A 357 -18.25 13.74 -16.26
C THR A 357 -18.11 12.85 -15.04
N HIS A 358 -16.88 12.43 -14.72
CA HIS A 358 -16.61 11.60 -13.54
C HIS A 358 -16.90 12.36 -12.23
N LYS A 359 -16.43 13.61 -12.09
CA LYS A 359 -16.70 14.43 -10.90
C LYS A 359 -18.20 14.64 -10.68
N ALA A 360 -18.96 14.85 -11.77
CA ALA A 360 -20.42 14.96 -11.72
C ALA A 360 -21.10 13.64 -11.30
N LYS A 361 -20.70 12.51 -11.93
CA LYS A 361 -21.23 11.18 -11.60
C LYS A 361 -21.02 10.82 -10.13
N ARG A 362 -19.87 11.16 -9.54
CA ARG A 362 -19.54 10.89 -8.13
C ARG A 362 -20.07 11.94 -7.15
N ASN A 363 -20.82 12.94 -7.61
CA ASN A 363 -21.39 14.01 -6.77
C ASN A 363 -20.37 14.69 -5.85
N ILE A 364 -19.11 14.82 -6.29
CA ILE A 364 -18.02 15.36 -5.46
C ILE A 364 -18.34 16.78 -5.00
N ALA A 365 -18.94 17.61 -5.87
CA ALA A 365 -19.32 18.98 -5.54
C ALA A 365 -20.30 19.05 -4.36
N LYS A 366 -21.34 18.21 -4.35
CA LYS A 366 -22.36 18.21 -3.27
C LYS A 366 -21.74 17.92 -1.91
N ARG A 367 -20.85 16.95 -1.84
CA ARG A 367 -20.18 16.54 -0.59
C ARG A 367 -19.15 17.58 -0.13
N SER A 368 -18.43 18.19 -1.06
CA SER A 368 -17.44 19.23 -0.76
C SER A 368 -18.07 20.49 -0.16
N LEU A 369 -19.33 20.78 -0.51
CA LEU A 369 -20.04 21.98 -0.10
C LEU A 369 -20.74 21.89 1.27
N LEU A 370 -20.65 20.78 1.98
CA LEU A 370 -21.18 20.68 3.35
C LEU A 370 -20.50 21.72 4.26
N PRO A 371 -21.25 22.41 5.14
CA PRO A 371 -20.67 23.33 6.12
C PRO A 371 -19.60 22.66 6.99
N LEU A 372 -18.57 23.42 7.36
CA LEU A 372 -17.50 22.88 8.21
C LEU A 372 -18.03 22.35 9.55
N ALA A 373 -18.98 23.06 10.16
CA ALA A 373 -19.60 22.65 11.43
C ALA A 373 -20.27 21.26 11.31
N ASP A 374 -21.01 21.02 10.21
CA ASP A 374 -21.67 19.73 9.98
C ASP A 374 -20.66 18.59 9.78
N LYS A 375 -19.53 18.89 9.10
CA LYS A 375 -18.46 17.92 8.93
C LYS A 375 -17.77 17.58 10.25
N LEU A 376 -17.55 18.58 11.11
CA LEU A 376 -16.91 18.38 12.43
C LEU A 376 -17.83 17.63 13.39
N ALA A 377 -19.16 17.87 13.33
CA ALA A 377 -20.13 17.15 14.14
C ALA A 377 -20.12 15.62 13.89
N LEU A 378 -19.70 15.16 12.70
CA LEU A 378 -19.56 13.73 12.42
C LEU A 378 -18.47 13.04 13.26
N LEU A 379 -17.55 13.81 13.88
CA LEU A 379 -16.52 13.25 14.78
C LEU A 379 -17.07 12.81 16.14
N GLU A 380 -18.30 13.23 16.50
CA GLU A 380 -18.95 12.81 17.74
C GLU A 380 -19.32 11.31 17.73
N ASP A 381 -19.59 10.75 16.54
CA ASP A 381 -19.78 9.31 16.39
C ASP A 381 -18.43 8.58 16.36
N THR A 382 -18.08 7.95 17.47
CA THR A 382 -16.87 7.14 17.63
C THR A 382 -17.14 5.63 17.55
N SER A 383 -18.35 5.21 17.20
CA SER A 383 -18.77 3.80 17.18
C SER A 383 -17.92 2.94 16.21
N TYR A 384 -17.39 3.55 15.15
CA TYR A 384 -16.49 2.89 14.20
C TYR A 384 -15.21 2.37 14.86
N LYS A 385 -14.67 3.04 15.92
CA LYS A 385 -13.41 2.64 16.56
C LYS A 385 -13.47 1.22 17.11
N THR A 386 -14.54 0.87 17.82
CA THR A 386 -14.72 -0.48 18.36
C THR A 386 -14.90 -1.52 17.26
N SER A 387 -15.65 -1.19 16.19
CA SER A 387 -15.85 -2.11 15.08
C SER A 387 -14.56 -2.37 14.31
N ASP A 388 -13.74 -1.34 14.09
CA ASP A 388 -12.47 -1.43 13.38
C ASP A 388 -11.43 -2.20 14.21
N TYR A 389 -11.41 -1.98 15.52
CA TYR A 389 -10.59 -2.73 16.46
C TYR A 389 -10.87 -4.23 16.38
N ASN A 390 -12.16 -4.61 16.46
CA ASN A 390 -12.58 -6.00 16.34
C ASN A 390 -12.29 -6.59 14.95
N LEU A 391 -12.43 -5.79 13.89
CA LEU A 391 -12.11 -6.21 12.53
C LEU A 391 -10.63 -6.48 12.38
N ALA A 392 -9.76 -5.61 12.90
CA ALA A 392 -8.30 -5.79 12.84
C ALA A 392 -7.86 -7.06 13.57
N LEU A 393 -8.39 -7.33 14.77
CA LEU A 393 -8.15 -8.58 15.50
C LEU A 393 -8.65 -9.81 14.73
N SER A 394 -9.88 -9.75 14.19
CA SER A 394 -10.48 -10.86 13.45
C SER A 394 -9.71 -11.16 12.15
N LEU A 395 -9.25 -10.12 11.42
CA LEU A 395 -8.42 -10.31 10.24
C LEU A 395 -7.09 -10.96 10.58
N SER A 396 -6.39 -10.47 11.61
CA SER A 396 -5.12 -11.04 12.05
C SER A 396 -5.26 -12.51 12.45
N GLN A 397 -6.30 -12.86 13.24
CA GLN A 397 -6.58 -14.23 13.62
C GLN A 397 -6.85 -15.14 12.42
N ALA A 398 -7.62 -14.65 11.45
CA ALA A 398 -7.99 -15.41 10.25
C ALA A 398 -6.84 -15.57 9.26
N SER A 399 -5.93 -14.59 9.19
CA SER A 399 -4.78 -14.60 8.27
C SER A 399 -3.55 -15.31 8.82
N PHE A 400 -3.41 -15.46 10.13
CA PHE A 400 -2.22 -16.04 10.75
C PHE A 400 -1.97 -17.46 10.23
N THR A 401 -0.84 -17.64 9.55
CA THR A 401 -0.56 -18.84 8.74
C THR A 401 0.57 -19.66 9.34
N GLN A 402 0.35 -20.97 9.44
CA GLN A 402 1.39 -21.93 9.82
C GLN A 402 2.11 -22.43 8.57
N ILE A 403 3.43 -22.23 8.51
CA ILE A 403 4.30 -22.78 7.46
C ILE A 403 4.92 -24.09 7.96
N LYS A 404 5.39 -24.10 9.22
CA LYS A 404 5.92 -25.27 9.93
C LYS A 404 5.35 -25.25 11.34
N GLY A 405 4.71 -26.36 11.74
CA GLY A 405 3.99 -26.44 13.02
C GLY A 405 4.90 -26.53 14.24
N LEU A 406 4.46 -25.93 15.35
CA LEU A 406 5.05 -26.11 16.66
C LEU A 406 4.60 -27.46 17.24
N THR A 407 5.54 -28.27 17.73
CA THR A 407 5.23 -29.58 18.29
C THR A 407 4.59 -29.49 19.67
N THR A 408 5.05 -28.56 20.48
CA THR A 408 4.57 -28.35 21.85
C THR A 408 4.34 -26.85 22.07
N PRO A 409 3.14 -26.44 22.52
CA PRO A 409 2.88 -25.06 22.88
C PRO A 409 3.81 -24.57 23.99
N LEU A 410 4.15 -23.29 23.96
CA LEU A 410 4.88 -22.63 25.03
C LEU A 410 3.96 -22.44 26.26
N VAL A 411 4.52 -22.61 27.44
CA VAL A 411 3.77 -22.52 28.70
C VAL A 411 4.31 -21.40 29.61
N ALA A 412 3.58 -21.11 30.67
CA ALA A 412 4.02 -20.21 31.73
C ALA A 412 5.37 -20.66 32.33
N GLN A 413 6.12 -19.70 32.89
CA GLN A 413 7.41 -19.93 33.58
C GLN A 413 8.59 -20.23 32.64
N GLN A 414 8.38 -20.31 31.32
CA GLN A 414 9.48 -20.42 30.36
C GLN A 414 10.23 -19.10 30.19
N ARG A 415 11.56 -19.18 30.11
CA ARG A 415 12.44 -18.06 29.83
C ARG A 415 12.63 -17.94 28.31
N LEU A 416 12.25 -16.81 27.77
CA LEU A 416 12.26 -16.58 26.33
C LEU A 416 13.37 -15.62 25.93
N LEU A 417 14.12 -15.99 24.89
CA LEU A 417 14.98 -15.07 24.15
C LEU A 417 14.24 -14.69 22.87
N VAL A 418 13.93 -13.40 22.74
CA VAL A 418 13.10 -12.87 21.64
C VAL A 418 13.89 -11.82 20.86
N PHE A 419 13.88 -11.90 19.55
CA PHE A 419 14.44 -10.91 18.66
C PHE A 419 13.31 -10.29 17.86
N MET A 420 13.15 -8.96 17.98
CA MET A 420 12.13 -8.20 17.24
C MET A 420 12.78 -7.07 16.46
N PRO A 421 12.14 -6.55 15.38
CA PRO A 421 12.73 -5.49 14.56
C PRO A 421 13.18 -4.28 15.38
N ASP A 422 12.38 -3.81 16.34
CA ASP A 422 12.66 -2.65 17.16
C ASP A 422 12.10 -2.76 18.59
N LYS A 423 12.38 -1.75 19.42
CA LYS A 423 11.95 -1.69 20.82
C LYS A 423 10.43 -1.69 20.99
N LEU A 424 9.71 -1.02 20.05
CA LEU A 424 8.25 -0.95 20.13
C LEU A 424 7.62 -2.33 19.92
N ARG A 425 8.15 -3.13 18.98
CA ARG A 425 7.71 -4.51 18.74
C ARG A 425 8.09 -5.44 19.89
N CYS A 426 9.25 -5.22 20.52
CA CYS A 426 9.61 -5.91 21.77
C CYS A 426 8.61 -5.63 22.89
N GLN A 427 8.25 -4.37 23.09
CA GLN A 427 7.28 -3.98 24.12
C GLN A 427 5.90 -4.57 23.86
N ALA A 428 5.42 -4.53 22.60
CA ALA A 428 4.15 -5.14 22.23
C ALA A 428 4.15 -6.65 22.47
N PHE A 429 5.21 -7.37 22.06
CA PHE A 429 5.32 -8.80 22.34
C PHE A 429 5.26 -9.10 23.84
N LYS A 430 6.04 -8.38 24.67
CA LYS A 430 6.06 -8.54 26.14
C LYS A 430 4.67 -8.30 26.73
N GLN A 431 3.97 -7.23 26.31
CA GLN A 431 2.62 -6.92 26.78
C GLN A 431 1.65 -8.08 26.53
N TYR A 432 1.56 -8.56 25.27
CA TYR A 432 0.65 -9.67 24.92
C TYR A 432 1.07 -10.99 25.56
N TRP A 433 2.36 -11.22 25.76
CA TRP A 433 2.84 -12.39 26.50
C TRP A 433 2.37 -12.36 27.95
N GLN A 434 2.55 -11.24 28.65
CA GLN A 434 2.11 -11.05 30.03
C GLN A 434 0.59 -11.19 30.21
N GLU A 435 -0.20 -10.72 29.23
CA GLU A 435 -1.66 -10.89 29.24
C GLU A 435 -2.10 -12.35 29.12
N GLN A 436 -1.31 -13.19 28.47
CA GLN A 436 -1.66 -14.59 28.22
C GLN A 436 -1.01 -15.56 29.23
N VAL A 437 0.10 -15.16 29.81
CA VAL A 437 0.95 -16.04 30.61
C VAL A 437 1.47 -15.25 31.82
N ASP A 438 0.92 -15.48 32.97
CA ASP A 438 1.00 -14.63 34.17
C ASP A 438 2.41 -14.43 34.75
N THR A 439 3.41 -15.26 34.38
CA THR A 439 4.79 -15.14 34.83
C THR A 439 5.76 -15.71 33.80
N SER A 440 6.61 -14.86 33.23
CA SER A 440 7.74 -15.32 32.42
C SER A 440 8.83 -14.28 32.31
N ASP A 441 10.05 -14.74 32.24
CA ASP A 441 11.21 -13.90 31.94
C ASP A 441 11.38 -13.79 30.39
N VAL A 442 11.03 -12.64 29.84
CA VAL A 442 11.17 -12.36 28.40
C VAL A 442 12.33 -11.40 28.19
N ASN A 443 13.47 -11.94 27.75
CA ASN A 443 14.57 -11.15 27.25
C ASN A 443 14.33 -10.84 25.77
N CYS A 444 13.89 -9.61 25.44
CA CYS A 444 13.66 -9.19 24.06
C CYS A 444 14.68 -8.17 23.62
N LEU A 445 15.40 -8.50 22.55
CA LEU A 445 16.43 -7.68 21.91
C LEU A 445 15.91 -7.08 20.60
N SER A 446 16.19 -5.80 20.41
CA SER A 446 15.81 -5.03 19.23
C SER A 446 16.89 -5.14 18.16
N ILE A 447 16.56 -5.75 17.00
CA ILE A 447 17.52 -6.03 15.92
C ILE A 447 18.13 -4.74 15.34
N LEU A 448 17.35 -3.67 15.22
CA LEU A 448 17.77 -2.41 14.60
C LEU A 448 18.32 -1.37 15.59
N SER A 449 18.22 -1.61 16.89
CA SER A 449 18.55 -0.60 17.92
C SER A 449 19.65 -1.05 18.87
N GLU A 450 19.98 -2.33 18.91
CA GLU A 450 20.90 -2.93 19.89
C GLU A 450 21.85 -3.90 19.21
N ALA A 451 23.16 -3.81 19.51
CA ALA A 451 24.12 -4.79 19.03
C ALA A 451 23.82 -6.15 19.67
N ILE A 452 23.57 -7.16 18.87
CA ILE A 452 23.33 -8.52 19.35
C ILE A 452 24.70 -9.16 19.65
N PRO A 453 25.00 -9.48 20.92
CA PRO A 453 26.28 -10.06 21.25
C PRO A 453 26.36 -11.51 20.74
N LEU A 454 27.47 -11.87 20.12
CA LEU A 454 27.83 -13.24 19.73
C LEU A 454 28.24 -14.05 20.97
N ASN A 455 27.39 -14.08 21.99
CA ASN A 455 27.72 -14.75 23.26
C ASN A 455 26.73 -15.88 23.53
N SER A 456 27.25 -17.09 23.70
CA SER A 456 26.50 -18.29 24.11
C SER A 456 25.79 -18.16 25.46
N GLU A 457 26.23 -17.23 26.30
CA GLU A 457 25.61 -16.96 27.61
C GLU A 457 24.17 -16.47 27.45
N LEU A 458 23.81 -15.85 26.32
CA LEU A 458 22.41 -15.48 26.02
C LEU A 458 21.47 -16.69 26.00
N LEU A 459 21.96 -17.89 25.71
CA LEU A 459 21.16 -19.12 25.70
C LEU A 459 21.19 -19.84 27.06
N ALA A 460 21.94 -19.34 28.03
CA ALA A 460 21.98 -19.95 29.35
C ALA A 460 20.60 -19.88 30.00
N ASN A 461 20.05 -21.06 30.28
CA ASN A 461 18.73 -21.20 30.90
C ASN A 461 17.55 -20.66 30.04
N ILE A 462 17.66 -20.60 28.72
CA ILE A 462 16.57 -20.24 27.82
C ILE A 462 15.79 -21.49 27.41
N ASP A 463 14.46 -21.38 27.47
CA ASP A 463 13.54 -22.46 27.13
C ASP A 463 12.99 -22.40 25.71
N ALA A 464 13.02 -21.20 25.08
CA ALA A 464 12.69 -21.03 23.67
C ALA A 464 13.30 -19.75 23.07
N VAL A 465 13.63 -19.79 21.78
CA VAL A 465 14.08 -18.63 20.98
C VAL A 465 12.99 -18.25 19.97
N ILE A 466 12.63 -16.98 19.92
CA ILE A 466 11.63 -16.44 18.98
C ILE A 466 12.28 -15.33 18.14
N VAL A 467 12.17 -15.42 16.82
CA VAL A 467 12.68 -14.41 15.90
C VAL A 467 11.53 -13.83 15.08
N GLY A 468 11.29 -12.54 15.22
CA GLY A 468 10.34 -11.76 14.40
C GLY A 468 11.06 -11.13 13.22
N ASP A 469 10.85 -11.67 12.03
CA ASP A 469 11.47 -11.21 10.79
C ASP A 469 10.53 -10.28 10.03
N ALA A 470 10.86 -8.99 9.98
CA ALA A 470 10.19 -7.97 9.18
C ALA A 470 11.03 -7.50 7.98
N PHE A 471 12.21 -8.11 7.78
CA PHE A 471 13.13 -7.67 6.74
C PHE A 471 12.64 -8.07 5.34
N PRO A 472 12.91 -7.24 4.31
CA PRO A 472 12.76 -7.66 2.93
C PRO A 472 13.77 -8.78 2.63
N ALA A 473 13.44 -9.68 1.72
CA ALA A 473 14.37 -10.68 1.23
C ALA A 473 15.65 -9.99 0.73
N LEU A 474 16.80 -10.62 1.00
CA LEU A 474 18.18 -10.15 0.73
C LEU A 474 18.30 -9.31 -0.56
N GLY A 475 18.81 -8.08 -0.44
CA GLY A 475 19.14 -7.22 -1.57
C GLY A 475 18.72 -5.76 -1.49
N PHE A 476 18.21 -5.30 -0.34
CA PHE A 476 17.80 -3.91 -0.16
C PHE A 476 18.95 -3.01 0.25
N HIS A 477 19.28 -2.09 -0.66
CA HIS A 477 20.07 -0.91 -0.35
C HIS A 477 19.26 0.08 0.53
N GLU A 478 19.95 0.72 1.43
CA GLU A 478 19.69 1.58 2.57
C GLU A 478 18.65 2.72 2.45
N SER A 479 17.84 2.82 1.41
CA SER A 479 16.98 3.98 1.18
C SER A 479 15.47 3.75 1.29
N VAL A 480 15.02 2.56 1.63
CA VAL A 480 13.60 2.35 1.90
C VAL A 480 13.35 2.64 3.37
N ASP A 481 12.73 3.77 3.65
CA ASP A 481 12.11 4.04 4.94
C ASP A 481 11.31 2.81 5.36
N TYR A 482 11.77 2.14 6.40
CA TYR A 482 11.00 1.10 7.08
C TYR A 482 9.83 1.80 7.76
N GLU A 483 8.78 2.09 7.00
CA GLU A 483 7.62 2.84 7.49
C GLU A 483 7.13 2.24 8.81
N GLY A 484 7.32 3.01 9.88
CA GLY A 484 6.95 2.62 11.24
C GLY A 484 7.94 1.71 11.98
N ILE A 485 9.13 1.43 11.46
CA ILE A 485 10.23 0.79 12.20
C ILE A 485 11.28 1.86 12.54
N GLN A 486 11.46 2.11 13.83
CA GLN A 486 12.45 3.10 14.31
C GLN A 486 13.85 2.51 14.27
N ALA A 487 14.66 2.91 13.30
CA ALA A 487 16.08 2.63 13.30
C ALA A 487 16.81 3.75 14.07
N SER A 488 17.33 3.44 15.23
CA SER A 488 18.20 4.34 16.00
C SER A 488 19.67 4.00 15.72
N GLY A 489 20.26 4.65 14.72
CA GLY A 489 21.66 4.47 14.36
C GLY A 489 21.90 3.42 13.26
N ARG A 490 23.00 3.57 12.52
CA ARG A 490 23.45 2.59 11.52
C ARG A 490 24.06 1.38 12.20
N ILE A 491 23.25 0.38 12.50
CA ILE A 491 23.75 -0.96 12.83
C ILE A 491 23.77 -1.74 11.54
N ASP A 492 24.87 -2.44 11.29
CA ASP A 492 25.01 -3.32 10.12
C ASP A 492 24.04 -4.49 10.25
N ASN A 493 22.97 -4.45 9.46
CA ASN A 493 21.90 -5.43 9.48
C ASN A 493 22.42 -6.84 9.13
N GLU A 494 23.44 -6.96 8.29
CA GLU A 494 24.02 -8.26 7.91
C GLU A 494 24.73 -8.89 9.12
N LEU A 495 25.50 -8.10 9.87
CA LEU A 495 26.16 -8.59 11.10
C LEU A 495 25.12 -9.02 12.16
N GLN A 496 24.03 -8.28 12.32
CA GLN A 496 22.96 -8.64 13.25
C GLN A 496 22.29 -9.97 12.84
N LEU A 497 21.98 -10.14 11.58
CA LEU A 497 21.41 -11.40 11.06
C LEU A 497 22.37 -12.57 11.19
N CYS A 498 23.68 -12.35 10.97
CA CYS A 498 24.71 -13.37 11.21
C CYS A 498 24.75 -13.78 12.68
N ALA A 499 24.68 -12.82 13.62
CA ALA A 499 24.66 -13.10 15.06
C ALA A 499 23.41 -13.92 15.46
N ILE A 500 22.24 -13.52 14.97
CA ILE A 500 20.99 -14.26 15.22
C ILE A 500 21.09 -15.68 14.64
N ASN A 501 21.56 -15.85 13.43
CA ASN A 501 21.71 -17.16 12.80
C ASN A 501 22.68 -18.07 13.57
N ALA A 502 23.76 -17.51 14.12
CA ALA A 502 24.71 -18.27 14.96
C ALA A 502 24.04 -18.72 16.27
N LEU A 503 23.28 -17.84 16.93
CA LEU A 503 22.52 -18.18 18.15
C LEU A 503 21.43 -19.22 17.87
N VAL A 504 20.71 -19.11 16.75
CA VAL A 504 19.70 -20.09 16.32
C VAL A 504 20.33 -21.44 16.04
N ALA A 505 21.50 -21.49 15.40
CA ALA A 505 22.25 -22.74 15.17
C ALA A 505 22.71 -23.39 16.48
N GLN A 506 23.18 -22.59 17.44
CA GLN A 506 23.55 -23.08 18.77
C GLN A 506 22.34 -23.58 19.57
N ALA A 507 21.22 -22.83 19.53
CA ALA A 507 19.97 -23.27 20.16
C ALA A 507 19.45 -24.60 19.55
N LYS A 508 19.66 -24.80 18.24
CA LYS A 508 19.39 -26.08 17.56
C LYS A 508 20.24 -27.21 18.10
N PHE A 509 21.52 -26.97 18.33
CA PHE A 509 22.43 -27.98 18.91
C PHE A 509 22.05 -28.35 20.33
N GLN A 510 21.50 -27.40 21.11
CA GLN A 510 21.03 -27.62 22.49
C GLN A 510 19.57 -28.12 22.57
N ASP A 511 18.94 -28.42 21.43
CA ASP A 511 17.53 -28.83 21.31
C ASP A 511 16.51 -27.82 21.88
N ILE A 512 16.89 -26.56 21.98
CA ILE A 512 15.99 -25.46 22.39
C ILE A 512 15.00 -25.19 21.25
N PRO A 513 13.67 -25.09 21.50
CA PRO A 513 12.68 -24.69 20.50
C PRO A 513 13.01 -23.32 19.86
N ARG A 514 12.93 -23.25 18.54
CA ARG A 514 13.23 -22.05 17.73
C ARG A 514 12.04 -21.73 16.84
N ILE A 515 11.46 -20.59 17.06
CA ILE A 515 10.24 -20.13 16.37
C ILE A 515 10.59 -18.93 15.50
N LEU A 516 10.35 -19.04 14.20
CA LEU A 516 10.43 -17.93 13.26
C LEU A 516 9.04 -17.38 12.98
N VAL A 517 8.88 -16.07 13.08
CA VAL A 517 7.66 -15.37 12.68
C VAL A 517 7.97 -14.41 11.56
N LYS A 518 7.50 -14.73 10.38
CA LYS A 518 7.58 -13.84 9.21
C LYS A 518 6.53 -12.73 9.41
N LEU A 519 6.95 -11.61 9.94
CA LEU A 519 6.09 -10.47 10.26
C LEU A 519 5.64 -9.72 9.02
N ARG A 520 6.37 -9.84 7.92
CA ARG A 520 6.09 -9.18 6.65
C ARG A 520 5.90 -10.21 5.54
N SER A 521 6.94 -10.49 4.80
CA SER A 521 6.93 -11.42 3.66
C SER A 521 6.90 -12.88 4.14
N PRO A 522 6.02 -13.75 3.61
CA PRO A 522 5.92 -15.14 4.07
C PRO A 522 6.94 -16.08 3.44
N TYR A 523 7.78 -15.60 2.54
CA TYR A 523 8.78 -16.44 1.86
C TYR A 523 9.89 -16.85 2.83
N ILE A 524 10.30 -18.11 2.73
CA ILE A 524 11.36 -18.69 3.56
C ILE A 524 12.46 -19.29 2.70
N SER A 525 13.68 -19.25 3.21
CA SER A 525 14.86 -19.93 2.64
C SER A 525 14.93 -21.39 3.09
N VAL A 526 15.76 -22.18 2.41
CA VAL A 526 16.08 -23.56 2.82
C VAL A 526 16.69 -23.59 4.23
N ASN A 527 17.56 -22.63 4.53
CA ASN A 527 18.20 -22.52 5.84
C ASN A 527 17.16 -22.26 6.96
N GLU A 528 16.21 -21.34 6.72
CA GLU A 528 15.14 -21.10 7.70
C GLU A 528 14.27 -22.34 7.89
N ALA A 529 13.87 -23.03 6.82
CA ALA A 529 13.10 -24.25 6.89
C ALA A 529 13.77 -25.34 7.74
N GLN A 530 15.11 -25.44 7.70
CA GLN A 530 15.92 -26.42 8.43
C GLN A 530 16.30 -25.98 9.85
N SER A 531 16.47 -24.68 10.09
CA SER A 531 17.00 -24.15 11.35
C SER A 531 15.93 -23.96 12.41
N TYR A 532 14.70 -23.62 12.03
CA TYR A 532 13.62 -23.36 12.97
C TYR A 532 12.74 -24.59 13.20
N SER A 533 12.31 -24.79 14.45
CA SER A 533 11.38 -25.85 14.83
C SER A 533 9.94 -25.55 14.45
N ALA A 534 9.57 -24.27 14.43
CA ALA A 534 8.27 -23.80 13.95
C ALA A 534 8.43 -22.50 13.14
N ILE A 535 7.55 -22.30 12.14
CA ILE A 535 7.56 -21.11 11.28
C ILE A 535 6.13 -20.66 11.03
N PHE A 536 5.87 -19.38 11.27
CA PHE A 536 4.58 -18.75 11.07
C PHE A 536 4.70 -17.49 10.19
N ALA A 537 3.59 -17.05 9.60
CA ALA A 537 3.48 -15.77 8.91
C ALA A 537 2.29 -14.98 9.45
N SER A 538 2.51 -13.74 9.85
CA SER A 538 1.49 -12.80 10.30
C SER A 538 1.09 -11.78 9.23
N TYR A 539 1.96 -11.52 8.25
CA TYR A 539 1.82 -10.50 7.19
C TYR A 539 1.68 -9.06 7.73
N ASP A 540 1.87 -8.86 9.02
CA ASP A 540 1.69 -7.60 9.70
C ASP A 540 2.63 -7.49 10.90
N TYR A 541 3.12 -6.28 11.14
CA TYR A 541 4.00 -5.91 12.26
C TYR A 541 3.61 -4.58 12.89
N GLN A 542 2.42 -4.05 12.55
CA GLN A 542 1.96 -2.76 13.04
C GLN A 542 1.72 -2.80 14.55
N VAL A 543 2.09 -1.70 15.20
CA VAL A 543 1.83 -1.44 16.62
C VAL A 543 1.30 -0.02 16.75
N ALA A 544 0.09 0.14 17.22
CA ALA A 544 -0.52 1.43 17.49
C ALA A 544 -0.51 1.72 18.99
N GLN A 545 -0.18 2.94 19.38
CA GLN A 545 -0.39 3.42 20.75
C GLN A 545 -1.84 3.88 20.88
N VAL A 546 -2.60 3.21 21.75
CA VAL A 546 -4.00 3.52 21.99
C VAL A 546 -4.13 4.01 23.43
N SER A 547 -4.70 5.20 23.61
CA SER A 547 -5.02 5.70 24.95
C SER A 547 -6.16 4.86 25.53
N SER A 548 -5.85 3.96 26.45
CA SER A 548 -6.85 3.20 27.19
C SER A 548 -7.17 3.91 28.48
N THR A 549 -8.38 4.51 28.58
CA THR A 549 -9.07 4.93 29.79
C THR A 549 -8.53 6.18 30.54
N PRO A 550 -9.28 6.73 31.52
CA PRO A 550 -8.98 7.98 32.23
C PRO A 550 -7.65 8.02 32.99
N ASN A 551 -6.93 6.90 33.10
CA ASN A 551 -5.69 6.77 33.86
C ASN A 551 -4.40 6.88 33.06
N ASN A 552 -4.44 7.31 31.78
CA ASN A 552 -3.25 7.52 30.92
C ASN A 552 -2.26 6.35 30.79
N ASN A 553 -2.68 5.11 31.01
CA ASN A 553 -1.83 3.97 30.65
C ASN A 553 -1.85 3.77 29.15
N GLU A 554 -0.73 4.01 28.48
CA GLU A 554 -0.54 3.71 27.07
C GLU A 554 -0.63 2.19 26.84
N TYR A 555 -1.59 1.78 26.04
CA TYR A 555 -1.74 0.39 25.62
C TYR A 555 -1.22 0.23 24.18
N LEU A 556 -0.37 -0.78 23.96
CA LEU A 556 0.14 -1.09 22.64
C LEU A 556 -0.80 -2.06 21.93
N PHE A 557 -1.53 -1.56 20.94
CA PHE A 557 -2.43 -2.41 20.16
C PHE A 557 -1.70 -2.98 18.94
N SER A 558 -1.60 -4.31 18.89
CA SER A 558 -1.06 -5.06 17.75
C SER A 558 -1.80 -6.36 17.54
N PRO A 559 -2.68 -6.46 16.55
CA PRO A 559 -3.37 -7.70 16.20
C PRO A 559 -2.43 -8.86 15.90
N ALA A 560 -1.31 -8.57 15.24
CA ALA A 560 -0.30 -9.55 14.87
C ALA A 560 0.34 -10.22 16.10
N PHE A 561 0.76 -9.43 17.09
CA PHE A 561 1.36 -9.97 18.31
C PHE A 561 0.32 -10.64 19.22
N SER A 562 -0.91 -10.15 19.25
CA SER A 562 -2.02 -10.86 19.92
C SER A 562 -2.23 -12.26 19.33
N SER A 563 -2.28 -12.38 17.99
CA SER A 563 -2.45 -13.67 17.31
C SER A 563 -1.23 -14.57 17.49
N LEU A 564 -0.02 -14.01 17.37
CA LEU A 564 1.23 -14.75 17.59
C LEU A 564 1.27 -15.42 18.95
N VAL A 565 1.07 -14.64 20.02
CA VAL A 565 1.15 -15.18 21.38
C VAL A 565 0.09 -16.25 21.63
N LYS A 566 -1.15 -16.05 21.17
CA LYS A 566 -2.21 -17.06 21.26
C LYS A 566 -1.87 -18.35 20.52
N VAL A 567 -1.24 -18.25 19.35
CA VAL A 567 -0.85 -19.43 18.57
C VAL A 567 0.29 -20.20 19.24
N ILE A 568 1.36 -19.53 19.64
CA ILE A 568 2.51 -20.22 20.25
C ILE A 568 2.20 -20.78 21.63
N THR A 569 1.19 -20.25 22.33
CA THR A 569 0.68 -20.79 23.60
C THR A 569 -0.44 -21.84 23.42
N GLY A 570 -0.80 -22.19 22.19
CA GLY A 570 -1.83 -23.18 21.89
C GLY A 570 -3.28 -22.71 22.13
N LYS A 571 -3.47 -21.43 22.45
CA LYS A 571 -4.82 -20.85 22.69
C LYS A 571 -5.58 -20.52 21.41
N GLN A 572 -4.90 -20.56 20.27
CA GLN A 572 -5.48 -20.33 18.95
C GLN A 572 -4.82 -21.24 17.91
N THR A 573 -5.63 -21.78 17.00
CA THR A 573 -5.15 -22.53 15.83
C THR A 573 -4.93 -21.55 14.67
N PRO A 574 -3.79 -21.61 13.97
CA PRO A 574 -3.57 -20.84 12.71
C PRO A 574 -4.61 -21.23 11.66
N LEU A 575 -5.29 -20.24 11.09
CA LEU A 575 -6.39 -20.44 10.11
C LEU A 575 -6.01 -20.01 8.68
N GLY A 576 -4.99 -19.18 8.54
CA GLY A 576 -4.54 -18.63 7.27
C GLY A 576 -3.96 -19.68 6.34
N THR A 577 -4.03 -19.41 5.06
CA THR A 577 -3.42 -20.22 3.99
C THR A 577 -2.47 -19.32 3.19
N LEU A 578 -1.26 -19.80 2.90
CA LEU A 578 -0.32 -19.03 2.09
C LEU A 578 -0.96 -18.60 0.76
N PRO A 579 -1.03 -17.30 0.47
CA PRO A 579 -1.52 -16.79 -0.81
C PRO A 579 -0.43 -16.77 -1.89
N VAL A 580 0.71 -17.39 -1.58
CA VAL A 580 1.90 -17.52 -2.42
C VAL A 580 2.46 -18.94 -2.32
N THR A 581 3.28 -19.34 -3.29
CA THR A 581 4.00 -20.61 -3.27
C THR A 581 5.44 -20.38 -2.78
N LEU A 582 5.90 -21.20 -1.86
CA LEU A 582 7.30 -21.24 -1.46
C LEU A 582 8.17 -21.92 -2.54
N SER A 583 9.48 -21.69 -2.54
CA SER A 583 10.39 -22.37 -3.46
C SER A 583 10.34 -23.88 -3.27
N ALA A 584 10.57 -24.64 -4.33
CA ALA A 584 10.55 -26.10 -4.28
C ALA A 584 11.60 -26.66 -3.30
N GLU A 585 12.75 -25.98 -3.20
CA GLU A 585 13.82 -26.32 -2.28
C GLU A 585 13.41 -26.08 -0.81
N ALA A 586 12.75 -24.95 -0.53
CA ALA A 586 12.25 -24.66 0.80
C ALA A 586 11.14 -25.65 1.22
N ILE A 587 10.24 -26.01 0.29
CA ILE A 587 9.19 -27.02 0.55
C ILE A 587 9.81 -28.39 0.87
N LYS A 588 10.84 -28.83 0.12
CA LYS A 588 11.55 -30.08 0.36
C LYS A 588 12.26 -30.10 1.73
N ALA A 589 12.69 -28.95 2.21
CA ALA A 589 13.35 -28.80 3.49
C ALA A 589 12.38 -28.81 4.70
N LEU A 590 11.07 -28.64 4.47
CA LEU A 590 10.06 -28.75 5.49
C LEU A 590 9.76 -30.24 5.82
N PRO A 591 9.38 -30.58 7.08
CA PRO A 591 8.95 -31.94 7.40
C PRO A 591 7.67 -32.29 6.61
N ALA A 592 7.54 -33.55 6.23
CA ALA A 592 6.32 -34.04 5.61
C ALA A 592 5.09 -33.72 6.49
N PRO A 593 3.96 -33.31 5.91
CA PRO A 593 2.75 -33.06 6.68
C PRO A 593 2.36 -34.35 7.42
N LYS A 594 2.18 -34.26 8.75
CA LYS A 594 1.64 -35.39 9.50
C LYS A 594 0.24 -35.67 8.94
N THR A 595 0.07 -36.81 8.27
CA THR A 595 -1.25 -37.32 7.91
C THR A 595 -2.04 -37.46 9.21
N LYS A 596 -3.23 -36.85 9.28
CA LYS A 596 -4.16 -37.15 10.37
C LYS A 596 -4.38 -38.67 10.31
N SER A 597 -3.95 -39.39 11.34
CA SER A 597 -4.33 -40.79 11.53
C SER A 597 -5.85 -40.85 11.47
N GLU A 598 -6.41 -41.61 10.53
CA GLU A 598 -7.82 -41.97 10.56
C GLU A 598 -8.11 -42.57 11.97
N PRO A 599 -9.22 -42.19 12.59
CA PRO A 599 -9.61 -42.84 13.82
C PRO A 599 -9.75 -44.35 13.51
N ALA A 600 -9.14 -45.19 14.37
CA ALA A 600 -9.27 -46.63 14.28
C ALA A 600 -10.76 -47.01 14.19
N PRO A 601 -11.16 -47.98 13.35
CA PRO A 601 -12.52 -48.44 13.29
C PRO A 601 -12.90 -48.93 14.68
N GLN A 602 -13.99 -48.41 15.24
CA GLN A 602 -14.61 -48.97 16.43
C GLN A 602 -15.12 -50.36 16.02
N GLU A 603 -14.52 -51.39 16.62
CA GLU A 603 -15.07 -52.73 16.58
C GLU A 603 -16.44 -52.73 17.30
N GLU A 604 -17.47 -53.15 16.58
CA GLU A 604 -18.78 -53.48 17.14
C GLU A 604 -18.75 -54.70 18.06
#